data_270988559b9f9df30ede3ec4f1e23f54
#
_entry.id   270988559b9f9df30ede3ec4f1e23f54
#
_cell.length_a   1.000
_cell.length_b   1.000
_cell.length_c   1.000
_cell.angle_alpha   90.00
_cell.angle_beta   90.00
_cell.angle_gamma   90.00
#
_symmetry.space_group_name_H-M   'P 1'
#
loop_
_entity.id
_entity.type
_entity.pdbx_description
1 polymer ?
#
loop_
_entity_poly.entity_id
_entity_poly.type
_entity_poly.pdbx_seq_one_letter_code
_entity_poly.pdbx_strand_id
1 'polypeptide(L)'
;MKFNDTVFPNSYMLEYSSTPDQRMDVSAERDNRGNLHRSTLPAGKTSIKFTTHIMSLSEKIAMQNIIMNAINSNGIFEERKCLVEYWNDETNDYDTGWFYVPDIEYKVLDADFDDVRYAPISLELIEY
;
A
#
# COMPACT_ATOMS: atom_id res chain seq x y z
N MET A 1 -10.44 3.48 -0.58
CA MET A 1 -9.46 2.93 0.39
C MET A 1 -9.54 3.72 1.69
N LYS A 2 -9.46 3.05 2.81
CA LYS A 2 -9.44 3.69 4.13
C LYS A 2 -8.21 3.24 4.89
N PHE A 3 -7.56 4.20 5.56
CA PHE A 3 -6.53 3.93 6.54
C PHE A 3 -7.16 4.05 7.92
N ASN A 4 -7.29 2.91 8.63
CA ASN A 4 -8.08 2.80 9.83
C ASN A 4 -9.54 3.24 9.50
N ASP A 5 -10.08 4.25 10.17
CA ASP A 5 -11.44 4.75 9.88
C ASP A 5 -11.46 5.98 8.97
N THR A 6 -10.29 6.42 8.48
CA THR A 6 -10.17 7.63 7.67
C THR A 6 -10.11 7.29 6.19
N VAL A 7 -11.02 7.87 5.41
CA VAL A 7 -11.06 7.70 3.95
C VAL A 7 -9.85 8.40 3.32
N PHE A 8 -9.09 7.66 2.51
CA PHE A 8 -8.03 8.24 1.70
C PHE A 8 -8.66 8.82 0.43
N PRO A 9 -8.52 10.14 0.16
CA PRO A 9 -9.17 10.76 -0.98
C PRO A 9 -8.69 10.19 -2.32
N ASN A 10 -9.64 9.76 -3.15
CA ASN A 10 -9.34 9.28 -4.50
C ASN A 10 -8.69 10.34 -5.37
N SER A 11 -8.94 11.62 -5.08
CA SER A 11 -8.34 12.73 -5.82
C SER A 11 -6.81 12.80 -5.69
N TYR A 12 -6.22 12.17 -4.69
CA TYR A 12 -4.78 12.11 -4.53
C TYR A 12 -4.14 11.05 -5.43
N MET A 13 -4.89 10.05 -5.86
CA MET A 13 -4.35 8.91 -6.60
C MET A 13 -4.42 9.11 -8.11
N LEU A 14 -3.29 8.96 -8.79
CA LEU A 14 -3.21 8.91 -10.24
C LEU A 14 -3.40 7.48 -10.74
N GLU A 15 -2.69 6.54 -10.12
CA GLU A 15 -2.74 5.13 -10.44
C GLU A 15 -2.91 4.32 -9.17
N TYR A 16 -3.74 3.29 -9.24
CA TYR A 16 -3.98 2.36 -8.15
C TYR A 16 -4.01 0.95 -8.71
N SER A 17 -3.27 0.05 -8.06
CA SER A 17 -3.31 -1.36 -8.39
C SER A 17 -3.22 -2.20 -7.12
N SER A 18 -3.91 -3.32 -7.11
CA SER A 18 -3.79 -4.31 -6.04
C SER A 18 -3.57 -5.69 -6.62
N THR A 19 -2.77 -6.48 -5.93
CA THR A 19 -2.61 -7.90 -6.21
C THR A 19 -3.10 -8.64 -4.97
N PRO A 20 -4.40 -8.95 -4.89
CA PRO A 20 -4.96 -9.54 -3.69
C PRO A 20 -4.58 -11.00 -3.54
N ASP A 21 -4.42 -11.42 -2.30
CA ASP A 21 -4.25 -12.81 -1.90
C ASP A 21 -3.20 -13.56 -2.73
N GLN A 22 -2.03 -12.95 -2.87
CA GLN A 22 -0.94 -13.54 -3.66
C GLN A 22 -0.57 -14.91 -3.14
N ARG A 23 -0.50 -15.86 -4.05
CA ARG A 23 -0.06 -17.21 -3.75
C ARG A 23 1.45 -17.26 -3.78
N MET A 24 2.05 -17.51 -2.61
CA MET A 24 3.49 -17.58 -2.45
C MET A 24 3.93 -19.04 -2.38
N ASP A 25 4.81 -19.45 -3.28
CA ASP A 25 5.35 -20.80 -3.30
C ASP A 25 6.44 -20.96 -2.26
N VAL A 26 6.34 -22.01 -1.44
CA VAL A 26 7.44 -22.46 -0.58
C VAL A 26 8.47 -23.21 -1.42
N SER A 27 7.97 -24.06 -2.33
CA SER A 27 8.80 -24.73 -3.31
C SER A 27 8.01 -25.00 -4.59
N ALA A 28 8.72 -25.04 -5.73
CA ALA A 28 8.13 -25.38 -7.00
C ALA A 28 9.14 -26.19 -7.80
N GLU A 29 8.79 -27.45 -8.12
CA GLU A 29 9.64 -28.37 -8.85
C GLU A 29 8.84 -29.10 -9.91
N ARG A 30 9.52 -29.49 -10.99
CA ARG A 30 8.96 -30.41 -12.00
C ARG A 30 9.53 -31.81 -11.81
N ASP A 31 8.67 -32.80 -11.92
CA ASP A 31 9.11 -34.19 -11.87
C ASP A 31 9.70 -34.64 -13.22
N ASN A 32 10.14 -35.90 -13.32
CA ASN A 32 10.73 -36.46 -14.53
C ASN A 32 9.75 -36.53 -15.71
N ARG A 33 8.46 -36.37 -15.47
CA ARG A 33 7.40 -36.35 -16.49
C ARG A 33 7.02 -34.92 -16.89
N GLY A 34 7.66 -33.91 -16.31
CA GLY A 34 7.38 -32.51 -16.57
C GLY A 34 6.23 -31.93 -15.75
N ASN A 35 5.65 -32.68 -14.83
CA ASN A 35 4.57 -32.19 -13.96
C ASN A 35 5.15 -31.26 -12.88
N LEU A 36 4.47 -30.13 -12.70
CA LEU A 36 4.86 -29.16 -11.69
C LEU A 36 4.33 -29.56 -10.31
N HIS A 37 5.25 -29.64 -9.35
CA HIS A 37 4.93 -29.82 -7.94
C HIS A 37 5.17 -28.51 -7.20
N ARG A 38 4.13 -27.96 -6.58
CA ARG A 38 4.19 -26.69 -5.85
C ARG A 38 3.74 -26.87 -4.42
N SER A 39 4.49 -26.24 -3.52
CA SER A 39 4.06 -26.04 -2.14
C SER A 39 3.84 -24.56 -1.93
N THR A 40 2.62 -24.17 -1.57
CA THR A 40 2.23 -22.78 -1.37
C THR A 40 2.05 -22.49 0.11
N LEU A 41 2.24 -21.23 0.51
CA LEU A 41 1.89 -20.79 1.86
C LEU A 41 0.38 -20.91 2.06
N PRO A 42 -0.08 -21.33 3.26
CA PRO A 42 -1.51 -21.55 3.52
C PRO A 42 -2.36 -20.29 3.46
N ALA A 43 -1.76 -19.12 3.67
CA ALA A 43 -2.44 -17.84 3.60
C ALA A 43 -1.83 -16.97 2.51
N GLY A 44 -2.66 -16.45 1.62
CA GLY A 44 -2.24 -15.47 0.63
C GLY A 44 -2.00 -14.10 1.26
N LYS A 45 -1.16 -13.29 0.63
CA LYS A 45 -0.87 -11.92 1.05
C LYS A 45 -1.18 -10.95 -0.06
N THR A 46 -1.75 -9.81 0.31
CA THR A 46 -2.13 -8.76 -0.62
C THR A 46 -1.03 -7.70 -0.71
N SER A 47 -0.78 -7.23 -1.93
CA SER A 47 0.07 -6.07 -2.18
C SER A 47 -0.74 -4.99 -2.86
N ILE A 48 -0.61 -3.75 -2.38
CA ILE A 48 -1.31 -2.59 -2.93
C ILE A 48 -0.24 -1.58 -3.34
N LYS A 49 -0.34 -1.06 -4.57
CA LYS A 49 0.54 -0.01 -5.07
C LYS A 49 -0.30 1.13 -5.60
N PHE A 50 0.09 2.35 -5.26
CA PHE A 50 -0.52 3.52 -5.85
C PHE A 50 0.48 4.66 -5.98
N THR A 51 0.21 5.54 -6.94
CA THR A 51 1.02 6.72 -7.23
C THR A 51 0.12 7.94 -7.16
N THR A 52 0.61 9.00 -6.56
CA THR A 52 -0.15 10.25 -6.44
C THR A 52 0.05 11.16 -7.66
N HIS A 53 -0.81 12.16 -7.78
CA HIS A 53 -0.56 13.31 -8.64
C HIS A 53 0.55 14.19 -8.06
N ILE A 54 0.97 15.22 -8.82
CA ILE A 54 1.80 16.29 -8.28
C ILE A 54 1.04 16.94 -7.13
N MET A 55 1.68 17.01 -5.97
CA MET A 55 1.04 17.46 -4.74
C MET A 55 1.66 18.76 -4.24
N SER A 56 0.80 19.66 -3.76
CA SER A 56 1.24 20.81 -2.98
C SER A 56 1.67 20.38 -1.58
N LEU A 57 2.35 21.26 -0.85
CA LEU A 57 2.78 20.98 0.52
C LEU A 57 1.59 20.65 1.43
N SER A 58 0.48 21.38 1.32
CA SER A 58 -0.70 21.16 2.13
C SER A 58 -1.35 19.80 1.85
N GLU A 59 -1.43 19.39 0.58
CA GLU A 59 -1.94 18.08 0.20
C GLU A 59 -1.04 16.95 0.70
N LYS A 60 0.28 17.12 0.56
CA LYS A 60 1.25 16.15 1.05
C LYS A 60 1.16 15.99 2.57
N ILE A 61 1.04 17.08 3.31
CA ILE A 61 0.88 17.05 4.76
C ILE A 61 -0.42 16.33 5.15
N ALA A 62 -1.52 16.62 4.46
CA ALA A 62 -2.80 15.96 4.72
C ALA A 62 -2.72 14.44 4.48
N MET A 63 -2.12 14.02 3.37
CA MET A 63 -1.90 12.60 3.08
C MET A 63 -1.01 11.94 4.13
N GLN A 64 0.08 12.59 4.49
CA GLN A 64 1.02 12.11 5.50
C GLN A 64 0.35 11.91 6.85
N ASN A 65 -0.51 12.85 7.25
CA ASN A 65 -1.26 12.77 8.50
C ASN A 65 -2.23 11.59 8.51
N ILE A 66 -2.91 11.31 7.42
CA ILE A 66 -3.81 10.16 7.32
C ILE A 66 -3.04 8.86 7.58
N ILE A 67 -1.91 8.70 6.93
CA ILE A 67 -1.09 7.48 7.05
C ILE A 67 -0.48 7.37 8.45
N MET A 68 0.11 8.45 8.95
CA MET A 68 0.76 8.45 10.27
C MET A 68 -0.21 8.26 11.42
N ASN A 69 -1.42 8.82 11.34
CA ASN A 69 -2.45 8.60 12.34
C ASN A 69 -2.90 7.14 12.37
N ALA A 70 -3.00 6.51 11.21
CA ALA A 70 -3.34 5.08 11.13
C ALA A 70 -2.24 4.20 11.74
N ILE A 71 -0.97 4.52 11.52
CA ILE A 71 0.16 3.82 12.12
C ILE A 71 0.19 4.01 13.63
N ASN A 72 0.04 5.26 14.10
CA ASN A 72 0.11 5.58 15.52
C ASN A 72 -1.03 4.96 16.33
N SER A 73 -2.19 4.74 15.74
CA SER A 73 -3.34 4.16 16.44
C SER A 73 -3.07 2.72 16.91
N ASN A 74 -2.06 2.05 16.38
CA ASN A 74 -1.62 0.72 16.85
C ASN A 74 -0.74 0.77 18.11
N GLY A 75 -0.23 1.94 18.47
CA GLY A 75 0.68 2.09 19.60
C GLY A 75 2.12 1.61 19.36
N ILE A 76 2.44 1.08 18.18
CA ILE A 76 3.78 0.59 17.80
C ILE A 76 4.18 1.26 16.49
N PHE A 77 4.75 2.43 16.61
CA PHE A 77 5.13 3.24 15.45
C PHE A 77 6.22 2.59 14.59
N GLU A 78 7.18 1.93 15.21
CA GLU A 78 8.32 1.32 14.54
C GLU A 78 7.92 0.18 13.61
N GLU A 79 6.81 -0.47 13.86
CA GLU A 79 6.31 -1.53 12.98
C GLU A 79 5.67 -0.99 11.71
N ARG A 80 5.33 0.29 11.66
CA ARG A 80 4.65 0.95 10.54
C ARG A 80 3.45 0.14 10.03
N LYS A 81 2.71 -0.41 10.97
CA LYS A 81 1.57 -1.29 10.73
C LYS A 81 0.28 -0.51 10.84
N CYS A 82 -0.59 -0.66 9.87
CA CYS A 82 -1.90 -0.01 9.89
C CYS A 82 -2.99 -0.91 9.33
N LEU A 83 -4.22 -0.67 9.77
CA LEU A 83 -5.39 -1.34 9.26
C LEU A 83 -5.86 -0.61 8.00
N VAL A 84 -5.97 -1.32 6.89
CA VAL A 84 -6.39 -0.76 5.60
C VAL A 84 -7.60 -1.50 5.08
N GLU A 85 -8.62 -0.75 4.70
CA GLU A 85 -9.76 -1.26 3.93
C GLU A 85 -9.53 -0.93 2.46
N TYR A 86 -9.58 -1.94 1.61
CA TYR A 86 -9.25 -1.82 0.19
C TYR A 86 -10.25 -2.61 -0.67
N TRP A 87 -10.29 -2.27 -1.94
CA TRP A 87 -11.09 -3.03 -2.92
C TRP A 87 -10.32 -4.27 -3.36
N ASN A 88 -10.92 -5.43 -3.16
CA ASN A 88 -10.35 -6.70 -3.59
C ASN A 88 -10.96 -7.11 -4.93
N ASP A 89 -10.12 -7.10 -5.98
CA ASP A 89 -10.56 -7.40 -7.34
C ASP A 89 -10.88 -8.88 -7.58
N GLU A 90 -10.43 -9.78 -6.72
CA GLU A 90 -10.77 -11.20 -6.83
C GLU A 90 -12.17 -11.49 -6.29
N THR A 91 -12.54 -10.87 -5.20
CA THR A 91 -13.86 -11.06 -4.57
C THR A 91 -14.89 -10.03 -5.03
N ASN A 92 -14.44 -8.96 -5.69
CA ASN A 92 -15.26 -7.83 -6.11
C ASN A 92 -16.02 -7.18 -4.95
N ASP A 93 -15.33 -7.02 -3.83
CA ASP A 93 -15.87 -6.43 -2.62
C ASP A 93 -14.73 -5.76 -1.83
N TYR A 94 -15.10 -5.00 -0.81
CA TYR A 94 -14.12 -4.43 0.12
C TYR A 94 -13.62 -5.49 1.09
N ASP A 95 -12.34 -5.42 1.38
CA ASP A 95 -11.68 -6.29 2.33
C ASP A 95 -10.80 -5.47 3.26
N THR A 96 -10.48 -6.01 4.41
CA THR A 96 -9.70 -5.32 5.44
C THR A 96 -8.53 -6.19 5.86
N GLY A 97 -7.37 -5.56 6.01
CA GLY A 97 -6.18 -6.28 6.44
C GLY A 97 -5.18 -5.37 7.13
N TRP A 98 -4.23 -5.98 7.80
CA TRP A 98 -3.10 -5.29 8.41
C TRP A 98 -1.96 -5.19 7.40
N PHE A 99 -1.50 -3.97 7.15
CA PHE A 99 -0.47 -3.70 6.15
C PHE A 99 0.74 -3.02 6.77
N TYR A 100 1.91 -3.39 6.25
CA TYR A 100 3.15 -2.69 6.47
C TYR A 100 3.27 -1.55 5.46
N VAL A 101 3.61 -0.36 5.95
CA VAL A 101 3.85 0.81 5.11
C VAL A 101 5.37 1.04 5.06
N PRO A 102 6.04 0.69 3.97
CA PRO A 102 7.47 0.97 3.81
C PRO A 102 7.78 2.45 3.88
N ASP A 103 9.05 2.78 4.06
CA ASP A 103 9.49 4.16 4.00
C ASP A 103 9.14 4.81 2.66
N ILE A 104 8.65 6.02 2.72
CA ILE A 104 8.16 6.75 1.56
C ILE A 104 9.23 7.72 1.09
N GLU A 105 9.58 7.67 -0.19
CA GLU A 105 10.48 8.64 -0.81
C GLU A 105 9.67 9.82 -1.31
N TYR A 106 10.03 11.01 -0.87
CA TYR A 106 9.42 12.26 -1.31
C TYR A 106 10.39 13.01 -2.21
N LYS A 107 9.99 13.25 -3.46
CA LYS A 107 10.78 14.01 -4.42
C LYS A 107 10.20 15.42 -4.54
N VAL A 108 11.01 16.41 -4.25
CA VAL A 108 10.62 17.82 -4.41
C VAL A 108 10.74 18.19 -5.89
N LEU A 109 9.63 18.61 -6.47
CA LEU A 109 9.59 19.08 -7.87
C LEU A 109 10.03 20.53 -7.97
N ASP A 110 9.55 21.36 -7.04
CA ASP A 110 9.80 22.78 -7.01
C ASP A 110 9.68 23.29 -5.55
N ALA A 111 10.59 24.16 -5.14
CA ALA A 111 10.59 24.68 -3.77
C ALA A 111 10.87 26.18 -3.79
N ASP A 112 9.82 26.96 -3.56
CA ASP A 112 9.89 28.38 -3.28
C ASP A 112 9.75 28.65 -1.78
N PHE A 113 10.02 29.88 -1.34
CA PHE A 113 9.90 30.25 0.07
C PHE A 113 8.51 30.02 0.64
N ASP A 114 7.47 30.18 -0.18
CA ASP A 114 6.08 30.12 0.25
C ASP A 114 5.35 28.84 -0.19
N ASP A 115 5.96 28.04 -1.08
CA ASP A 115 5.31 26.85 -1.62
C ASP A 115 6.35 25.79 -1.99
N VAL A 116 6.02 24.54 -1.68
CA VAL A 116 6.80 23.38 -2.08
C VAL A 116 5.86 22.42 -2.81
N ARG A 117 6.23 22.03 -4.03
CA ARG A 117 5.47 21.03 -4.80
C ARG A 117 6.26 19.74 -4.90
N TYR A 118 5.56 18.65 -4.78
CA TYR A 118 6.14 17.32 -4.82
C TYR A 118 5.82 16.62 -6.14
N ALA A 119 6.83 15.97 -6.70
CA ALA A 119 6.63 15.03 -7.79
C ALA A 119 5.71 13.88 -7.36
N PRO A 120 5.10 13.14 -8.30
CA PRO A 120 4.26 12.00 -7.94
C PRO A 120 4.94 11.06 -6.94
N ILE A 121 4.20 10.72 -5.86
CA ILE A 121 4.70 9.89 -4.76
C ILE A 121 4.17 8.48 -4.97
N SER A 122 5.06 7.51 -4.95
CA SER A 122 4.70 6.09 -5.06
C SER A 122 4.68 5.46 -3.67
N LEU A 123 3.58 4.77 -3.37
CA LEU A 123 3.41 4.04 -2.13
C LEU A 123 3.13 2.57 -2.43
N GLU A 124 3.66 1.72 -1.58
CA GLU A 124 3.41 0.29 -1.62
C GLU A 124 2.97 -0.17 -0.23
N LEU A 125 1.87 -0.90 -0.16
CA LEU A 125 1.38 -1.50 1.07
C LEU A 125 1.54 -3.01 0.96
N ILE A 126 2.14 -3.61 1.98
CA ILE A 126 2.43 -5.03 2.01
C ILE A 126 1.69 -5.64 3.20
N GLU A 127 0.84 -6.63 2.95
CA GLU A 127 0.08 -7.30 4.01
C GLU A 127 1.00 -8.11 4.92
N TYR A 128 0.73 -8.03 6.22
CA TYR A 128 1.41 -8.83 7.23
C TYR A 128 1.11 -10.31 7.11
#